data_4d69ec4c495b1ff29301e2019cb2b9e5
#
_entry.id   4d69ec4c495b1ff29301e2019cb2b9e5
#
_cell.length_a   1.000
_cell.length_b   1.000
_cell.length_c   1.000
_cell.angle_alpha   90.00
_cell.angle_beta   90.00
_cell.angle_gamma   90.00
#
_symmetry.space_group_name_H-M   'P 1'
#
loop_
_entity.id
_entity.type
_entity.pdbx_description
1 polymer ?
#
loop_
_entity_poly.entity_id
_entity_poly.type
_entity_poly.pdbx_seq_one_letter_code
_entity_poly.pdbx_strand_id
1 'polypeptide(L)'
;MSMQPELKVQRTPPKGGFHAWHREHGVGEISHRILVWTIYLNDIPQGEGETEFLEYGMKVQPKKGTVCFFPAGFTHTHRGNAVYTHDKYIATGWYYLA
;
A
#
# COMPACT_ATOMS: atom_id res chain seq x y z
N MET A 1 -2.10 6.23 -20.22
CA MET A 1 -2.27 5.85 -18.79
C MET A 1 -3.10 6.93 -18.11
N SER A 2 -4.08 6.55 -17.33
CA SER A 2 -4.94 7.47 -16.62
C SER A 2 -4.96 7.15 -15.13
N MET A 3 -5.20 8.16 -14.31
CA MET A 3 -5.35 7.97 -12.87
C MET A 3 -6.80 7.63 -12.57
N GLN A 4 -7.02 6.61 -11.73
CA GLN A 4 -8.34 6.32 -11.22
C GLN A 4 -8.84 7.51 -10.40
N PRO A 5 -10.04 8.05 -10.66
CA PRO A 5 -10.56 9.20 -9.91
C PRO A 5 -10.89 8.89 -8.45
N GLU A 6 -11.00 7.63 -8.09
CA GLU A 6 -11.27 7.26 -6.70
C GLU A 6 -10.03 7.37 -5.83
N LEU A 7 -10.21 8.03 -4.71
CA LEU A 7 -9.24 8.08 -3.62
C LEU A 7 -9.78 7.23 -2.49
N LYS A 8 -8.97 6.28 -2.04
CA LYS A 8 -9.35 5.42 -0.92
C LYS A 8 -8.55 5.81 0.31
N VAL A 9 -9.25 6.14 1.39
CA VAL A 9 -8.62 6.38 2.69
C VAL A 9 -8.90 5.18 3.57
N GLN A 10 -7.85 4.63 4.18
CA GLN A 10 -7.95 3.44 5.00
C GLN A 10 -7.43 3.72 6.40
N ARG A 11 -8.12 3.18 7.39
CA ARG A 11 -7.67 3.12 8.77
C ARG A 11 -7.39 1.68 9.15
N THR A 12 -6.22 1.43 9.72
CA THR A 12 -5.86 0.14 10.29
C THR A 12 -5.71 0.31 11.80
N PRO A 13 -6.59 -0.31 12.60
CA PRO A 13 -6.49 -0.20 14.06
C PRO A 13 -5.35 -1.06 14.60
N PRO A 14 -4.94 -0.85 15.87
CA PRO A 14 -3.95 -1.71 16.53
C PRO A 14 -4.33 -3.19 16.44
N LYS A 15 -3.34 -4.03 16.18
CA LYS A 15 -3.42 -5.47 15.89
C LYS A 15 -3.95 -5.78 14.49
N GLY A 16 -4.36 -4.76 13.73
CA GLY A 16 -4.75 -4.93 12.34
C GLY A 16 -3.58 -4.82 11.39
N GLY A 17 -3.78 -5.28 10.17
CA GLY A 17 -2.82 -5.17 9.09
C GLY A 17 -3.30 -5.97 7.89
N PHE A 18 -2.71 -5.71 6.75
CA PHE A 18 -2.97 -6.43 5.51
C PHE A 18 -1.89 -7.48 5.34
N HIS A 19 -1.96 -8.51 6.18
CA HIS A 19 -0.86 -9.47 6.40
C HIS A 19 -0.57 -10.39 5.24
N ALA A 20 -1.57 -10.67 4.40
CA ALA A 20 -1.38 -11.58 3.27
C ALA A 20 -0.52 -10.93 2.20
N TRP A 21 0.45 -11.68 1.67
CA TRP A 21 1.19 -11.27 0.49
C TRP A 21 0.22 -11.17 -0.69
N HIS A 22 0.23 -10.06 -1.38
CA HIS A 22 -0.66 -9.83 -2.51
C HIS A 22 -0.03 -8.87 -3.53
N ARG A 23 -0.68 -8.77 -4.68
CA ARG A 23 -0.37 -7.77 -5.71
C ARG A 23 -1.67 -7.08 -6.10
N GLU A 24 -1.54 -5.89 -6.68
CA GLU A 24 -2.69 -5.05 -7.03
C GLU A 24 -3.27 -5.37 -8.39
N HIS A 25 -2.73 -6.35 -9.08
CA HIS A 25 -3.13 -6.76 -10.41
C HIS A 25 -3.89 -8.08 -10.36
N GLY A 26 -4.89 -8.24 -11.22
CA GLY A 26 -5.71 -9.46 -11.28
C GLY A 26 -6.52 -9.51 -12.56
N VAL A 27 -7.73 -10.04 -12.48
CA VAL A 27 -8.65 -10.14 -13.62
C VAL A 27 -9.68 -9.02 -13.59
N GLY A 28 -10.37 -8.78 -14.73
CA GLY A 28 -11.38 -7.72 -14.82
C GLY A 28 -10.77 -6.34 -14.78
N GLU A 29 -11.43 -5.40 -14.12
CA GLU A 29 -10.96 -4.01 -14.04
C GLU A 29 -9.60 -3.89 -13.38
N ILE A 30 -9.31 -4.72 -12.39
CA ILE A 30 -8.03 -4.65 -11.67
C ILE A 30 -6.85 -5.08 -12.55
N SER A 31 -7.09 -5.77 -13.67
CA SER A 31 -6.03 -6.10 -14.62
C SER A 31 -5.48 -4.87 -15.34
N HIS A 32 -6.17 -3.75 -15.29
CA HIS A 32 -5.73 -2.49 -15.91
C HIS A 32 -4.89 -1.62 -14.97
N ARG A 33 -4.72 -2.02 -13.72
CA ARG A 33 -3.86 -1.30 -12.77
C ARG A 33 -2.40 -1.42 -13.17
N ILE A 34 -1.71 -0.28 -13.28
CA ILE A 34 -0.29 -0.23 -13.66
C ILE A 34 0.58 0.16 -12.47
N LEU A 35 0.20 1.23 -11.80
CA LEU A 35 0.94 1.77 -10.65
C LEU A 35 0.02 1.94 -9.47
N VAL A 36 0.57 1.70 -8.30
CA VAL A 36 -0.07 1.99 -7.02
C VAL A 36 0.66 3.18 -6.41
N TRP A 37 -0.10 4.08 -5.80
CA TRP A 37 0.48 5.12 -4.95
C TRP A 37 -0.17 5.06 -3.57
N THR A 38 0.63 5.31 -2.55
CA THR A 38 0.19 5.33 -1.16
C THR A 38 0.82 6.53 -0.47
N ILE A 39 0.03 7.30 0.24
CA ILE A 39 0.51 8.39 1.09
C ILE A 39 0.23 8.01 2.53
N TYR A 40 1.27 8.01 3.36
CA TYR A 40 1.10 7.78 4.79
C TYR A 40 0.64 9.05 5.46
N LEU A 41 -0.47 9.00 6.18
CA LEU A 41 -1.14 10.18 6.75
C LEU A 41 -0.73 10.45 8.20
N ASN A 42 -0.06 9.51 8.84
CA ASN A 42 0.47 9.70 10.19
C ASN A 42 1.75 8.90 10.39
N ASP A 43 2.48 9.22 11.45
CA ASP A 43 3.69 8.51 11.83
C ASP A 43 3.33 7.24 12.59
N ILE A 44 4.03 6.15 12.30
CA ILE A 44 3.91 4.88 13.01
C ILE A 44 5.27 4.56 13.62
N PRO A 45 5.32 4.07 14.87
CA PRO A 45 6.57 3.72 15.51
C PRO A 45 7.39 2.71 14.71
N GLN A 46 8.69 2.81 14.83
CA GLN A 46 9.64 1.93 14.14
C GLN A 46 9.32 0.46 14.40
N GLY A 47 9.31 -0.33 13.34
CA GLY A 47 9.14 -1.76 13.45
C GLY A 47 7.70 -2.25 13.37
N GLU A 48 6.74 -1.37 13.15
CA GLU A 48 5.35 -1.77 12.93
C GLU A 48 4.71 -1.03 11.76
N GLY A 49 3.70 -1.62 11.17
CA GLY A 49 2.89 -0.98 10.14
C GLY A 49 3.57 -0.78 8.79
N GLU A 50 4.74 -1.35 8.56
CA GLU A 50 5.48 -1.17 7.32
C GLU A 50 4.73 -1.78 6.12
N THR A 51 4.96 -1.19 4.94
CA THR A 51 4.67 -1.87 3.68
C THR A 51 5.90 -2.68 3.31
N GLU A 52 5.73 -3.99 3.17
CA GLU A 52 6.84 -4.91 2.90
C GLU A 52 6.71 -5.53 1.52
N PHE A 53 7.81 -5.51 0.76
CA PHE A 53 7.89 -6.05 -0.60
C PHE A 53 8.68 -7.35 -0.59
N LEU A 54 8.03 -8.44 -1.00
CA LEU A 54 8.60 -9.79 -0.91
C LEU A 54 9.85 -9.95 -1.77
N GLU A 55 9.76 -9.58 -3.05
CA GLU A 55 10.83 -9.82 -4.02
C GLU A 55 12.12 -9.06 -3.69
N TYR A 56 12.01 -7.95 -2.99
CA TYR A 56 13.14 -7.06 -2.73
C TYR A 56 13.62 -7.10 -1.28
N GLY A 57 12.91 -7.80 -0.41
CA GLY A 57 13.20 -7.79 1.02
C GLY A 57 13.18 -6.39 1.63
N MET A 58 12.35 -5.50 1.09
CA MET A 58 12.32 -4.09 1.47
C MET A 58 11.08 -3.76 2.28
N LYS A 59 11.27 -2.93 3.31
CA LYS A 59 10.17 -2.40 4.13
C LYS A 59 10.18 -0.88 4.05
N VAL A 60 8.99 -0.31 3.91
CA VAL A 60 8.79 1.15 3.96
C VAL A 60 8.11 1.51 5.28
N GLN A 61 8.81 2.27 6.10
CA GLN A 61 8.29 2.73 7.39
C GLN A 61 7.31 3.87 7.17
N PRO A 62 6.08 3.81 7.73
CA PRO A 62 5.13 4.90 7.61
C PRO A 62 5.59 6.15 8.35
N LYS A 63 5.76 7.22 7.58
CA LYS A 63 5.99 8.58 8.10
C LYS A 63 5.03 9.52 7.40
N LYS A 64 4.41 10.40 8.15
CA LYS A 64 3.44 11.36 7.62
C LYS A 64 4.02 12.12 6.44
N GLY A 65 3.28 12.10 5.32
CA GLY A 65 3.67 12.79 4.09
C GLY A 65 4.56 11.98 3.16
N THR A 66 5.05 10.81 3.56
CA THR A 66 5.81 9.93 2.68
C THR A 66 4.88 9.34 1.63
N VAL A 67 5.31 9.39 0.38
CA VAL A 67 4.59 8.81 -0.75
C VAL A 67 5.37 7.60 -1.26
N CYS A 68 4.67 6.49 -1.42
CA CYS A 68 5.23 5.27 -1.96
C CYS A 68 4.55 4.95 -3.29
N PHE A 69 5.34 4.79 -4.35
CA PHE A 69 4.86 4.37 -5.67
C PHE A 69 5.44 3.01 -6.00
N PHE A 70 4.63 2.12 -6.53
CA PHE A 70 5.15 0.82 -6.99
C PHE A 70 4.26 0.24 -8.09
N PRO A 71 4.84 -0.61 -8.97
CA PRO A 71 4.06 -1.30 -9.99
C PRO A 71 3.01 -2.22 -9.38
N ALA A 72 1.86 -2.31 -10.05
CA ALA A 72 0.75 -3.13 -9.57
C ALA A 72 0.92 -4.62 -9.88
N GLY A 73 1.86 -4.97 -10.77
CA GLY A 73 2.02 -6.31 -11.32
C GLY A 73 2.72 -7.29 -10.38
N PHE A 74 3.02 -8.46 -10.93
CA PHE A 74 3.58 -9.59 -10.19
C PHE A 74 5.00 -9.40 -9.68
N THR A 75 5.69 -8.34 -10.12
CA THR A 75 7.05 -8.03 -9.65
C THR A 75 7.07 -7.38 -8.28
N HIS A 76 5.92 -6.97 -7.74
CA HIS A 76 5.82 -6.23 -6.47
C HIS A 76 4.75 -6.82 -5.58
N THR A 77 4.93 -8.09 -5.22
CA THR A 77 4.13 -8.72 -4.16
C THR A 77 4.44 -8.03 -2.84
N HIS A 78 3.43 -7.61 -2.12
CA HIS A 78 3.61 -6.83 -0.89
C HIS A 78 2.55 -7.16 0.14
N ARG A 79 2.77 -6.65 1.35
CA ARG A 79 1.81 -6.74 2.45
C ARG A 79 1.94 -5.53 3.35
N GLY A 80 0.86 -5.23 4.08
CA GLY A 80 0.89 -4.25 5.16
C GLY A 80 1.09 -4.96 6.48
N ASN A 81 2.21 -4.72 7.12
CA ASN A 81 2.51 -5.33 8.42
C ASN A 81 1.62 -4.78 9.51
N ALA A 82 1.42 -5.55 10.57
CA ALA A 82 0.54 -5.18 11.66
C ALA A 82 1.03 -3.93 12.38
N VAL A 83 0.07 -3.12 12.83
CA VAL A 83 0.32 -2.07 13.81
C VAL A 83 -0.11 -2.59 15.19
N TYR A 84 0.56 -2.14 16.24
CA TYR A 84 0.30 -2.61 17.60
C TYR A 84 -0.08 -1.51 18.56
N THR A 85 0.42 -0.30 18.34
CA THR A 85 0.31 0.79 19.31
C THR A 85 -0.49 1.99 18.82
N HIS A 86 -0.69 2.13 17.51
CA HIS A 86 -1.33 3.30 16.92
C HIS A 86 -2.28 2.90 15.79
N ASP A 87 -3.29 3.72 15.54
CA ASP A 87 -4.04 3.62 14.30
C ASP A 87 -3.15 4.07 13.15
N LYS A 88 -3.21 3.36 12.02
CA LYS A 88 -2.49 3.71 10.80
C LYS A 88 -3.49 4.25 9.77
N TYR A 89 -3.21 5.41 9.22
CA TYR A 89 -4.03 6.03 8.19
C TYR A 89 -3.22 6.19 6.91
N ILE A 90 -3.81 5.76 5.80
CA ILE A 90 -3.22 5.94 4.48
C ILE A 90 -4.27 6.46 3.50
N ALA A 91 -3.80 7.17 2.48
CA ALA A 91 -4.55 7.44 1.26
C ALA A 91 -3.89 6.65 0.15
N THR A 92 -4.67 5.97 -0.68
CA THR A 92 -4.13 5.14 -1.74
C THR A 92 -4.97 5.25 -3.00
N GLY A 93 -4.34 4.99 -4.13
CA GLY A 93 -4.99 4.99 -5.43
C GLY A 93 -4.14 4.29 -6.46
N TRP A 94 -4.63 4.28 -7.68
CA TRP A 94 -4.00 3.54 -8.78
C TRP A 94 -4.01 4.36 -10.06
N TYR A 95 -2.96 4.13 -10.88
CA TYR A 95 -2.96 4.55 -12.27
C TYR A 95 -3.34 3.34 -13.12
N TYR A 96 -4.23 3.55 -14.05
CA TYR A 96 -4.80 2.51 -14.91
C TYR A 96 -4.31 2.67 -16.33
N LEU A 97 -4.24 1.55 -17.03
CA LEU A 97 -4.08 1.56 -18.48
C LEU A 97 -5.40 2.07 -19.09
N ALA A 98 -5.29 3.11 -19.88
CA ALA A 98 -6.46 3.72 -20.52
C ALA A 98 -7.01 2.85 -21.64
#